data_b9a8443c7ca8f1398fd4e35dd303bc95
#
_entry.id   b9a8443c7ca8f1398fd4e35dd303bc95
#
_cell.length_a   1.000
_cell.length_b   1.000
_cell.length_c   1.000
_cell.angle_alpha   90.00
_cell.angle_beta   90.00
_cell.angle_gamma   90.00
#
_symmetry.space_group_name_H-M   'P 1'
#
loop_
_entity.id
_entity.type
_entity.pdbx_description
1 polymer ?
#
loop_
_entity_poly.entity_id
_entity_poly.type
_entity_poly.pdbx_seq_one_letter_code
_entity_poly.pdbx_strand_id
1 'polypeptide(L)'
;VDKDNAQETVAAALSDINLRYELTDCIDMPEQSVHTVYVSLPKKILNQYNQLAADNVLYTGTATINAIHAGAKVKKLLQLCTGAVYDEEGNAQGIHTERYDLVMQLVQERSHSLVAFNWKHERDHMTAASDKLGIRYGVIDGSTPAAKRKEVVDRLQAGQLQVVFCHPQSAGHGLTMTKAKTIIWASPTYNAEHYVQFNRRIYRAGQTEKTEIIRIAARDTWEPDVFDKLETKTGKMEELLSVLKDLHTNRKKAG
;
A
#
# COMPACT_ATOMS: atom_id res chain seq x y z
N VAL A 1 3.76 18.49 -19.84
CA VAL A 1 3.61 17.51 -20.95
C VAL A 1 5.02 17.03 -21.25
N ASP A 2 5.27 15.73 -21.05
CA ASP A 2 6.55 15.10 -21.36
C ASP A 2 6.77 15.21 -22.89
N LYS A 3 8.02 15.46 -23.30
CA LYS A 3 8.38 15.42 -24.72
C LYS A 3 8.34 13.97 -25.20
N ASP A 4 7.96 13.73 -26.43
CA ASP A 4 7.79 12.38 -27.00
C ASP A 4 9.04 11.46 -26.87
N ASN A 5 10.23 12.07 -26.71
CA ASN A 5 11.52 11.35 -26.54
C ASN A 5 12.16 11.56 -25.15
N ALA A 6 11.39 11.99 -24.15
CA ALA A 6 11.95 12.33 -22.83
C ALA A 6 12.61 11.11 -22.16
N GLN A 7 12.00 9.94 -22.25
CA GLN A 7 12.53 8.71 -21.66
C GLN A 7 13.86 8.29 -22.31
N GLU A 8 13.93 8.31 -23.64
CA GLU A 8 15.14 7.97 -24.40
C GLU A 8 16.28 8.97 -24.11
N THR A 9 15.95 10.27 -24.02
CA THR A 9 16.92 11.33 -23.71
C THR A 9 17.51 11.14 -22.31
N VAL A 10 16.68 10.88 -21.32
CA VAL A 10 17.13 10.63 -19.93
C VAL A 10 17.92 9.32 -19.85
N ALA A 11 17.47 8.27 -20.53
CA ALA A 11 18.17 7.00 -20.59
C ALA A 11 19.56 7.14 -21.21
N ALA A 12 19.68 7.87 -22.32
CA ALA A 12 20.95 8.14 -22.96
C ALA A 12 21.91 8.93 -22.05
N ALA A 13 21.40 9.94 -21.35
CA ALA A 13 22.19 10.74 -20.41
C ALA A 13 22.70 9.97 -19.18
N LEU A 14 21.96 8.95 -18.74
CA LEU A 14 22.29 8.16 -17.57
C LEU A 14 23.04 6.85 -17.89
N SER A 15 23.16 6.45 -19.15
CA SER A 15 23.69 5.16 -19.57
C SER A 15 25.13 4.89 -19.11
N ASP A 16 25.95 5.93 -18.92
CA ASP A 16 27.34 5.79 -18.52
C ASP A 16 27.55 5.72 -17.00
N ILE A 17 26.56 6.15 -16.23
CA ILE A 17 26.67 6.30 -14.77
C ILE A 17 25.70 5.41 -14.01
N ASN A 18 24.81 4.71 -14.68
CA ASN A 18 23.80 3.87 -14.05
C ASN A 18 23.91 2.42 -14.52
N LEU A 19 24.18 1.50 -13.58
CA LEU A 19 24.13 0.06 -13.79
C LEU A 19 22.97 -0.51 -12.96
N ARG A 20 22.00 -1.14 -13.64
CA ARG A 20 20.84 -1.73 -12.99
C ARG A 20 20.77 -3.23 -13.23
N TYR A 21 20.52 -3.96 -12.14
CA TYR A 21 20.10 -5.36 -12.18
C TYR A 21 18.70 -5.49 -11.58
N GLU A 22 17.86 -6.26 -12.23
CA GLU A 22 16.60 -6.69 -11.61
C GLU A 22 16.83 -7.93 -10.75
N LEU A 23 16.03 -8.09 -9.70
CA LEU A 23 16.15 -9.24 -8.80
C LEU A 23 15.99 -10.57 -9.57
N THR A 24 15.05 -10.59 -10.50
CA THR A 24 14.75 -11.73 -11.39
C THR A 24 15.85 -12.02 -12.40
N ASP A 25 16.76 -11.09 -12.68
CA ASP A 25 17.94 -11.32 -13.52
C ASP A 25 19.07 -12.02 -12.73
N CYS A 26 19.04 -11.91 -11.41
CA CYS A 26 20.12 -12.36 -10.54
C CYS A 26 19.79 -13.68 -9.82
N ILE A 27 18.52 -13.92 -9.53
CA ILE A 27 18.04 -15.11 -8.84
C ILE A 27 16.66 -15.53 -9.35
N ASP A 28 16.38 -16.83 -9.28
CA ASP A 28 15.04 -17.35 -9.51
C ASP A 28 14.11 -16.91 -8.39
N MET A 29 13.06 -16.19 -8.74
CA MET A 29 12.05 -15.73 -7.81
C MET A 29 10.74 -16.49 -8.00
N PRO A 30 10.04 -16.86 -6.91
CA PRO A 30 8.70 -17.43 -7.00
C PRO A 30 7.73 -16.45 -7.68
N GLU A 31 6.63 -16.99 -8.23
CA GLU A 31 5.55 -16.19 -8.80
C GLU A 31 4.96 -15.22 -7.77
N GLN A 32 4.65 -14.01 -8.20
CA GLN A 32 3.89 -13.02 -7.44
C GLN A 32 2.59 -12.68 -8.17
N SER A 33 1.47 -12.80 -7.47
CA SER A 33 0.16 -12.38 -7.97
C SER A 33 -0.28 -11.07 -7.33
N VAL A 34 -1.00 -10.25 -8.12
CA VAL A 34 -1.63 -9.00 -7.62
C VAL A 34 -3.10 -9.04 -8.04
N HIS A 35 -4.00 -8.84 -7.08
CA HIS A 35 -5.42 -8.78 -7.37
C HIS A 35 -6.16 -7.81 -6.45
N THR A 36 -7.31 -7.33 -6.91
CA THR A 36 -8.16 -6.42 -6.14
C THR A 36 -9.40 -7.14 -5.64
N VAL A 37 -9.64 -7.04 -4.34
CA VAL A 37 -10.87 -7.50 -3.69
C VAL A 37 -11.72 -6.27 -3.37
N TYR A 38 -12.98 -6.34 -3.73
CA TYR A 38 -13.87 -5.19 -3.58
C TYR A 38 -14.75 -5.31 -2.34
N VAL A 39 -14.85 -4.20 -1.59
CA VAL A 39 -15.81 -4.03 -0.52
C VAL A 39 -16.93 -3.08 -0.98
N SER A 40 -18.17 -3.39 -0.62
CA SER A 40 -19.32 -2.52 -0.90
C SER A 40 -19.59 -1.64 0.32
N LEU A 41 -19.62 -0.34 0.11
CA LEU A 41 -20.01 0.59 1.17
C LEU A 41 -21.54 0.55 1.39
N PRO A 42 -22.02 0.71 2.64
CA PRO A 42 -23.45 0.90 2.90
C PRO A 42 -24.00 2.05 2.07
N LYS A 43 -25.24 1.92 1.61
CA LYS A 43 -25.89 2.89 0.71
C LYS A 43 -25.85 4.32 1.27
N LYS A 44 -26.05 4.46 2.59
CA LYS A 44 -25.95 5.75 3.28
C LYS A 44 -24.53 6.36 3.14
N ILE A 45 -23.50 5.55 3.27
CA ILE A 45 -22.09 5.99 3.21
C ILE A 45 -21.72 6.35 1.77
N LEU A 46 -22.16 5.56 0.80
CA LEU A 46 -21.93 5.87 -0.62
C LEU A 46 -22.62 7.20 -1.01
N ASN A 47 -23.82 7.48 -0.49
CA ASN A 47 -24.48 8.77 -0.68
C ASN A 47 -23.68 9.93 -0.07
N GLN A 48 -23.15 9.76 1.15
CA GLN A 48 -22.27 10.75 1.78
C GLN A 48 -20.97 10.95 0.99
N TYR A 49 -20.41 9.88 0.46
CA TYR A 49 -19.24 9.91 -0.43
C TYR A 49 -19.54 10.76 -1.68
N ASN A 50 -20.65 10.50 -2.35
CA ASN A 50 -21.06 11.23 -3.56
C ASN A 50 -21.36 12.71 -3.25
N GLN A 51 -21.98 13.00 -2.11
CA GLN A 51 -22.20 14.37 -1.65
C GLN A 51 -20.86 15.11 -1.45
N LEU A 52 -19.92 14.51 -0.72
CA LEU A 52 -18.61 15.11 -0.52
C LEU A 52 -17.85 15.28 -1.84
N ALA A 53 -18.01 14.33 -2.76
CA ALA A 53 -17.44 14.41 -4.10
C ALA A 53 -18.02 15.55 -4.93
N ALA A 54 -19.30 15.89 -4.78
CA ALA A 54 -19.95 16.99 -5.46
C ALA A 54 -19.70 18.34 -4.76
N ASP A 55 -20.02 18.44 -3.48
CA ASP A 55 -20.21 19.70 -2.78
C ASP A 55 -18.99 20.18 -1.98
N ASN A 56 -17.93 19.38 -1.86
CA ASN A 56 -16.74 19.61 -1.01
C ASN A 56 -17.05 19.70 0.50
N VAL A 57 -18.27 19.38 0.92
CA VAL A 57 -18.71 19.42 2.31
C VAL A 57 -19.41 18.12 2.66
N LEU A 58 -19.13 17.57 3.83
CA LEU A 58 -19.81 16.43 4.39
C LEU A 58 -20.34 16.78 5.78
N TYR A 59 -21.61 16.53 6.01
CA TYR A 59 -22.23 16.61 7.32
C TYR A 59 -22.27 15.21 7.93
N THR A 60 -21.49 14.98 8.98
CA THR A 60 -21.67 13.83 9.89
C THR A 60 -22.61 14.29 11.01
N GLY A 61 -23.33 13.38 11.66
CA GLY A 61 -24.23 13.79 12.76
C GLY A 61 -23.54 14.57 13.90
N THR A 62 -22.22 14.57 13.97
CA THR A 62 -21.39 15.16 15.03
C THR A 62 -20.46 16.26 14.55
N ALA A 63 -20.13 16.34 13.25
CA ALA A 63 -19.18 17.32 12.73
C ALA A 63 -19.49 17.71 11.27
N THR A 64 -19.06 18.92 10.89
CA THR A 64 -19.01 19.36 9.50
C THR A 64 -17.59 19.20 8.99
N ILE A 65 -17.41 18.48 7.90
CA ILE A 65 -16.14 18.20 7.27
C ILE A 65 -16.03 19.01 5.98
N ASN A 66 -15.09 19.94 5.95
CA ASN A 66 -14.84 20.78 4.77
C ASN A 66 -13.62 20.27 3.99
N ALA A 67 -13.70 20.33 2.67
CA ALA A 67 -12.60 20.02 1.75
C ALA A 67 -12.25 21.28 0.94
N ILE A 68 -11.37 22.10 1.45
CA ILE A 68 -11.08 23.45 0.96
C ILE A 68 -10.41 23.44 -0.44
N HIS A 69 -9.69 22.36 -0.78
CA HIS A 69 -9.04 22.21 -2.09
C HIS A 69 -9.04 20.75 -2.56
N ALA A 70 -8.78 20.53 -3.85
CA ALA A 70 -8.86 19.22 -4.48
C ALA A 70 -8.08 18.11 -3.74
N GLY A 71 -6.86 18.41 -3.25
CA GLY A 71 -6.08 17.44 -2.48
C GLY A 71 -6.70 17.07 -1.13
N ALA A 72 -7.28 18.05 -0.43
CA ALA A 72 -8.02 17.80 0.81
C ALA A 72 -9.28 16.97 0.54
N LYS A 73 -10.00 17.26 -0.54
CA LYS A 73 -11.17 16.49 -0.97
C LYS A 73 -10.85 15.02 -1.20
N VAL A 74 -9.83 14.75 -2.01
CA VAL A 74 -9.42 13.37 -2.30
C VAL A 74 -9.01 12.65 -1.03
N LYS A 75 -8.25 13.31 -0.13
CA LYS A 75 -7.87 12.75 1.17
C LYS A 75 -9.10 12.38 2.01
N LYS A 76 -10.10 13.27 2.10
CA LYS A 76 -11.35 13.04 2.85
C LYS A 76 -12.19 11.92 2.25
N LEU A 77 -12.28 11.85 0.91
CA LEU A 77 -12.98 10.77 0.22
C LEU A 77 -12.36 9.40 0.52
N LEU A 78 -11.03 9.28 0.51
CA LEU A 78 -10.37 8.04 0.89
C LEU A 78 -10.55 7.72 2.39
N GLN A 79 -10.48 8.72 3.27
CA GLN A 79 -10.76 8.53 4.69
C GLN A 79 -12.18 7.97 4.89
N LEU A 80 -13.17 8.50 4.20
CA LEU A 80 -14.54 8.03 4.28
C LEU A 80 -14.66 6.56 3.83
N CYS A 81 -13.99 6.18 2.74
CA CYS A 81 -13.94 4.79 2.28
C CYS A 81 -13.33 3.84 3.32
N THR A 82 -12.46 4.34 4.20
CA THR A 82 -11.79 3.54 5.24
C THR A 82 -12.52 3.55 6.59
N GLY A 83 -13.70 4.17 6.67
CA GLY A 83 -14.58 4.07 7.83
C GLY A 83 -14.50 5.20 8.83
N ALA A 84 -13.65 6.22 8.63
CA ALA A 84 -13.66 7.42 9.45
C ALA A 84 -13.17 8.63 8.67
N VAL A 85 -13.58 9.83 9.07
CA VAL A 85 -13.07 11.10 8.54
C VAL A 85 -12.52 11.91 9.70
N TYR A 86 -11.36 12.53 9.52
CA TYR A 86 -10.77 13.40 10.54
C TYR A 86 -11.34 14.81 10.44
N ASP A 87 -11.71 15.39 11.60
CA ASP A 87 -12.08 16.80 11.70
C ASP A 87 -10.86 17.73 11.60
N GLU A 88 -11.05 19.04 11.78
CA GLU A 88 -9.99 20.04 11.74
C GLU A 88 -9.01 19.93 12.93
N GLU A 89 -9.46 19.37 14.04
CA GLU A 89 -8.66 19.13 15.25
C GLU A 89 -7.85 17.82 15.16
N GLY A 90 -8.11 17.01 14.12
CA GLY A 90 -7.42 15.74 13.91
C GLY A 90 -8.05 14.55 14.63
N ASN A 91 -9.29 14.69 15.13
CA ASN A 91 -10.03 13.59 15.74
C ASN A 91 -10.72 12.76 14.66
N ALA A 92 -10.65 11.44 14.77
CA ALA A 92 -11.32 10.52 13.86
C ALA A 92 -12.81 10.42 14.21
N GLN A 93 -13.67 10.81 13.27
CA GLN A 93 -15.12 10.62 13.35
C GLN A 93 -15.45 9.27 12.68
N GLY A 94 -15.73 8.24 13.48
CA GLY A 94 -16.08 6.90 13.00
C GLY A 94 -17.40 6.88 12.23
N ILE A 95 -17.44 6.19 11.10
CA ILE A 95 -18.57 6.17 10.18
C ILE A 95 -19.05 4.75 9.90
N HIS A 96 -18.12 3.81 9.60
CA HIS A 96 -18.43 2.42 9.31
C HIS A 96 -17.20 1.51 9.52
N THR A 97 -17.39 0.16 9.48
CA THR A 97 -16.33 -0.83 9.77
C THR A 97 -16.24 -1.99 8.78
N GLU A 98 -17.08 -2.03 7.75
CA GLU A 98 -17.23 -3.18 6.83
C GLU A 98 -15.91 -3.65 6.21
N ARG A 99 -15.00 -2.72 5.94
CA ARG A 99 -13.68 -3.02 5.39
C ARG A 99 -12.84 -3.91 6.31
N TYR A 100 -12.95 -3.68 7.61
CA TYR A 100 -12.10 -4.38 8.59
C TYR A 100 -12.50 -5.83 8.78
N ASP A 101 -13.79 -6.15 8.63
CA ASP A 101 -14.25 -7.55 8.64
C ASP A 101 -13.61 -8.33 7.50
N LEU A 102 -13.57 -7.75 6.30
CA LEU A 102 -12.90 -8.34 5.13
C LEU A 102 -11.38 -8.48 5.36
N VAL A 103 -10.71 -7.44 5.90
CA VAL A 103 -9.27 -7.53 6.22
C VAL A 103 -9.00 -8.67 7.19
N MET A 104 -9.78 -8.77 8.26
CA MET A 104 -9.59 -9.79 9.28
C MET A 104 -9.91 -11.20 8.77
N GLN A 105 -10.91 -11.36 7.91
CA GLN A 105 -11.16 -12.62 7.22
C GLN A 105 -9.94 -13.04 6.39
N LEU A 106 -9.41 -12.13 5.55
CA LEU A 106 -8.22 -12.40 4.74
C LEU A 106 -7.00 -12.76 5.59
N VAL A 107 -6.83 -12.11 6.75
CA VAL A 107 -5.76 -12.44 7.72
C VAL A 107 -5.95 -13.84 8.31
N GLN A 108 -7.18 -14.21 8.67
CA GLN A 108 -7.46 -15.54 9.26
C GLN A 108 -7.20 -16.68 8.29
N GLU A 109 -7.44 -16.48 6.99
CA GLU A 109 -7.21 -17.47 5.94
C GLU A 109 -5.71 -17.69 5.64
N ARG A 110 -4.81 -16.90 6.22
CA ARG A 110 -3.37 -16.89 5.94
C ARG A 110 -2.53 -17.13 7.18
N SER A 111 -1.44 -17.86 7.00
CA SER A 111 -0.53 -18.18 8.12
C SER A 111 0.27 -16.98 8.59
N HIS A 112 0.78 -16.17 7.64
CA HIS A 112 1.60 -14.98 7.90
C HIS A 112 1.34 -13.93 6.83
N SER A 113 0.95 -12.73 7.25
CA SER A 113 0.64 -11.62 6.35
C SER A 113 1.17 -10.28 6.86
N LEU A 114 1.34 -9.35 5.93
CA LEU A 114 1.52 -7.93 6.23
C LEU A 114 0.25 -7.18 5.81
N VAL A 115 -0.24 -6.28 6.64
CA VAL A 115 -1.38 -5.43 6.30
C VAL A 115 -0.92 -3.98 6.29
N ALA A 116 -1.02 -3.34 5.13
CA ALA A 116 -0.72 -1.93 4.96
C ALA A 116 -1.93 -1.08 5.34
N PHE A 117 -1.71 -0.06 6.17
CA PHE A 117 -2.70 0.95 6.54
C PHE A 117 -2.14 2.36 6.36
N ASN A 118 -3.00 3.33 6.10
CA ASN A 118 -2.60 4.73 5.93
C ASN A 118 -3.09 5.63 7.08
N TRP A 119 -4.08 5.20 7.85
CA TRP A 119 -4.73 6.01 8.88
C TRP A 119 -4.65 5.33 10.25
N LYS A 120 -4.57 6.15 11.32
CA LYS A 120 -4.52 5.62 12.70
C LYS A 120 -5.77 4.82 13.05
N HIS A 121 -6.95 5.27 12.63
CA HIS A 121 -8.19 4.55 12.91
C HIS A 121 -8.23 3.15 12.28
N GLU A 122 -7.63 2.96 11.09
CA GLU A 122 -7.51 1.63 10.48
C GLU A 122 -6.70 0.69 11.37
N ARG A 123 -5.52 1.15 11.82
CA ARG A 123 -4.69 0.41 12.77
C ARG A 123 -5.48 0.03 14.02
N ASP A 124 -6.15 1.00 14.62
CA ASP A 124 -6.85 0.83 15.90
C ASP A 124 -8.02 -0.16 15.77
N HIS A 125 -8.78 -0.11 14.68
CA HIS A 125 -9.82 -1.10 14.38
C HIS A 125 -9.25 -2.51 14.18
N MET A 126 -8.19 -2.65 13.38
CA MET A 126 -7.61 -3.96 13.08
C MET A 126 -6.93 -4.59 14.29
N THR A 127 -6.26 -3.79 15.13
CA THR A 127 -5.67 -4.30 16.38
C THR A 127 -6.73 -4.72 17.37
N ALA A 128 -7.78 -3.92 17.57
CA ALA A 128 -8.91 -4.29 18.42
C ALA A 128 -9.66 -5.55 17.95
N ALA A 129 -9.81 -5.72 16.62
CA ALA A 129 -10.37 -6.94 16.05
C ALA A 129 -9.44 -8.14 16.26
N SER A 130 -8.12 -7.96 16.13
CA SER A 130 -7.12 -9.01 16.39
C SER A 130 -7.16 -9.49 17.84
N ASP A 131 -7.27 -8.57 18.80
CA ASP A 131 -7.40 -8.91 20.22
C ASP A 131 -8.67 -9.75 20.49
N LYS A 132 -9.81 -9.37 19.89
CA LYS A 132 -11.07 -10.13 20.03
C LYS A 132 -10.99 -11.54 19.41
N LEU A 133 -10.24 -11.68 18.30
CA LEU A 133 -10.09 -12.94 17.58
C LEU A 133 -8.92 -13.80 18.07
N GLY A 134 -8.14 -13.33 19.05
CA GLY A 134 -6.95 -14.02 19.55
C GLY A 134 -5.82 -14.13 18.53
N ILE A 135 -5.78 -13.23 17.53
CA ILE A 135 -4.76 -13.22 16.49
C ILE A 135 -3.47 -12.57 17.04
N ARG A 136 -2.35 -13.26 16.88
CA ARG A 136 -1.04 -12.73 17.29
C ARG A 136 -0.53 -11.75 16.26
N TYR A 137 -0.38 -10.50 16.64
CA TYR A 137 0.02 -9.44 15.73
C TYR A 137 1.18 -8.59 16.25
N GLY A 138 1.76 -7.80 15.35
CA GLY A 138 2.68 -6.71 15.64
C GLY A 138 2.25 -5.44 14.88
N VAL A 139 2.78 -4.29 15.30
CA VAL A 139 2.53 -3.00 14.64
C VAL A 139 3.85 -2.30 14.36
N ILE A 140 3.97 -1.77 13.14
CA ILE A 140 5.10 -0.93 12.70
C ILE A 140 4.53 0.35 12.09
N ASP A 141 4.64 1.46 12.80
CA ASP A 141 4.24 2.79 12.33
C ASP A 141 5.27 3.86 12.72
N GLY A 142 4.93 5.15 12.49
CA GLY A 142 5.82 6.27 12.78
C GLY A 142 6.20 6.42 14.26
N SER A 143 5.38 5.91 15.17
CA SER A 143 5.61 5.95 16.61
C SER A 143 6.42 4.76 17.13
N THR A 144 6.62 3.71 16.31
CA THR A 144 7.32 2.49 16.72
C THR A 144 8.84 2.71 16.77
N PRO A 145 9.49 2.61 17.96
CA PRO A 145 10.94 2.75 18.08
C PRO A 145 11.72 1.69 17.29
N ALA A 146 12.95 1.99 16.88
CA ALA A 146 13.78 1.08 16.06
C ALA A 146 13.98 -0.31 16.70
N ALA A 147 14.24 -0.37 18.00
CA ALA A 147 14.38 -1.63 18.73
C ALA A 147 13.08 -2.47 18.67
N LYS A 148 11.91 -1.82 18.82
CA LYS A 148 10.62 -2.50 18.75
C LYS A 148 10.29 -2.97 17.34
N ARG A 149 10.65 -2.19 16.30
CA ARG A 149 10.52 -2.64 14.91
C ARG A 149 11.31 -3.91 14.66
N LYS A 150 12.55 -3.95 15.14
CA LYS A 150 13.40 -5.15 15.02
C LYS A 150 12.76 -6.34 15.73
N GLU A 151 12.29 -6.17 16.97
CA GLU A 151 11.59 -7.24 17.71
C GLU A 151 10.39 -7.78 16.95
N VAL A 152 9.54 -6.89 16.39
CA VAL A 152 8.36 -7.29 15.61
C VAL A 152 8.78 -8.11 14.38
N VAL A 153 9.82 -7.67 13.65
CA VAL A 153 10.33 -8.39 12.49
C VAL A 153 10.89 -9.75 12.89
N ASP A 154 11.70 -9.81 13.94
CA ASP A 154 12.29 -11.07 14.44
C ASP A 154 11.19 -12.07 14.85
N ARG A 155 10.15 -11.61 15.54
CA ARG A 155 8.97 -12.43 15.91
C ARG A 155 8.17 -12.91 14.70
N LEU A 156 7.99 -12.08 13.67
CA LEU A 156 7.36 -12.50 12.43
C LEU A 156 8.19 -13.58 11.74
N GLN A 157 9.50 -13.36 11.59
CA GLN A 157 10.41 -14.31 10.94
C GLN A 157 10.47 -15.65 11.70
N ALA A 158 10.34 -15.63 13.01
CA ALA A 158 10.22 -16.82 13.86
C ALA A 158 8.83 -17.50 13.80
N GLY A 159 7.87 -16.97 13.02
CA GLY A 159 6.49 -17.50 12.92
C GLY A 159 5.63 -17.28 14.17
N GLN A 160 6.05 -16.39 15.06
CA GLN A 160 5.31 -16.09 16.30
C GLN A 160 4.14 -15.12 16.08
N LEU A 161 4.14 -14.35 14.99
CA LEU A 161 3.09 -13.44 14.61
C LEU A 161 2.39 -13.94 13.36
N GLN A 162 1.06 -13.88 13.35
CA GLN A 162 0.24 -14.19 12.18
C GLN A 162 0.15 -12.99 11.23
N VAL A 163 0.13 -11.78 11.78
CA VAL A 163 0.04 -10.55 10.98
C VAL A 163 0.92 -9.45 11.56
N VAL A 164 1.46 -8.59 10.67
CA VAL A 164 2.06 -7.32 11.08
C VAL A 164 1.32 -6.19 10.36
N PHE A 165 0.71 -5.31 11.13
CA PHE A 165 0.08 -4.08 10.64
C PHE A 165 1.15 -3.01 10.44
N CYS A 166 1.28 -2.49 9.22
CA CYS A 166 2.37 -1.61 8.85
C CYS A 166 1.87 -0.30 8.24
N HIS A 167 2.39 0.82 8.71
CA HIS A 167 2.33 2.04 7.90
C HIS A 167 3.43 1.96 6.82
N PRO A 168 3.12 2.04 5.52
CA PRO A 168 4.08 1.75 4.45
C PRO A 168 5.37 2.57 4.52
N GLN A 169 5.29 3.85 4.85
CA GLN A 169 6.46 4.71 5.04
C GLN A 169 7.38 4.20 6.16
N SER A 170 6.83 3.71 7.26
CA SER A 170 7.60 3.26 8.43
C SER A 170 8.23 1.89 8.24
N ALA A 171 7.61 1.04 7.41
CA ALA A 171 8.10 -0.28 7.06
C ALA A 171 8.91 -0.29 5.75
N GLY A 172 9.01 0.86 5.06
CA GLY A 172 9.62 1.00 3.73
C GLY A 172 11.15 0.88 3.69
N HIS A 173 11.88 0.84 4.81
CA HIS A 173 13.35 0.84 4.79
C HIS A 173 13.93 -0.34 5.58
N GLY A 174 14.83 -1.10 4.92
CA GLY A 174 15.74 -2.05 5.56
C GLY A 174 15.14 -3.33 6.20
N LEU A 175 13.82 -3.48 6.25
CA LEU A 175 13.19 -4.63 6.89
C LEU A 175 13.01 -5.80 5.91
N THR A 176 13.37 -7.01 6.34
CA THR A 176 13.13 -8.26 5.61
C THR A 176 12.03 -9.03 6.30
N MET A 177 10.92 -9.30 5.59
CA MET A 177 9.71 -9.92 6.16
C MET A 177 9.22 -11.08 5.28
N THR A 178 10.17 -11.90 4.79
CA THR A 178 9.93 -13.00 3.85
C THR A 178 9.16 -14.19 4.45
N LYS A 179 8.97 -14.22 5.76
CA LYS A 179 8.05 -15.18 6.38
C LYS A 179 6.61 -14.94 5.97
N ALA A 180 6.22 -13.69 5.76
CA ALA A 180 4.94 -13.35 5.18
C ALA A 180 4.96 -13.63 3.67
N LYS A 181 3.85 -14.20 3.17
CA LYS A 181 3.63 -14.49 1.75
C LYS A 181 2.55 -13.60 1.15
N THR A 182 1.81 -12.91 1.99
CA THR A 182 0.69 -12.06 1.59
C THR A 182 0.90 -10.65 2.09
N ILE A 183 0.68 -9.68 1.21
CA ILE A 183 0.45 -8.29 1.57
C ILE A 183 -1.01 -7.96 1.31
N ILE A 184 -1.68 -7.39 2.30
CA ILE A 184 -3.04 -6.87 2.19
C ILE A 184 -2.97 -5.35 2.32
N TRP A 185 -3.30 -4.63 1.25
CA TRP A 185 -3.49 -3.19 1.29
C TRP A 185 -4.90 -2.90 1.77
N ALA A 186 -5.04 -2.56 3.05
CA ALA A 186 -6.33 -2.21 3.64
C ALA A 186 -6.93 -0.96 3.00
N SER A 187 -6.09 -0.05 2.53
CA SER A 187 -6.46 1.14 1.77
C SER A 187 -5.34 1.55 0.80
N PRO A 188 -5.66 2.26 -0.31
CA PRO A 188 -4.65 2.71 -1.25
C PRO A 188 -3.78 3.83 -0.68
N THR A 189 -2.50 3.83 -1.05
CA THR A 189 -1.59 4.96 -0.84
C THR A 189 -1.49 5.80 -2.12
N TYR A 190 -1.14 7.09 -2.00
CA TYR A 190 -0.82 7.94 -3.16
C TYR A 190 0.66 7.90 -3.55
N ASN A 191 1.50 7.33 -2.70
CA ASN A 191 2.93 7.29 -2.90
C ASN A 191 3.33 5.97 -3.57
N ALA A 192 3.65 6.05 -4.87
CA ALA A 192 4.07 4.87 -5.64
C ALA A 192 5.37 4.25 -5.10
N GLU A 193 6.29 5.07 -4.59
CA GLU A 193 7.52 4.57 -3.98
C GLU A 193 7.22 3.75 -2.72
N HIS A 194 6.36 4.24 -1.82
CA HIS A 194 5.94 3.48 -0.65
C HIS A 194 5.23 2.17 -1.04
N TYR A 195 4.42 2.19 -2.10
CA TYR A 195 3.76 0.99 -2.62
C TYR A 195 4.77 -0.06 -3.06
N VAL A 196 5.71 0.33 -3.92
CA VAL A 196 6.75 -0.57 -4.43
C VAL A 196 7.66 -1.07 -3.32
N GLN A 197 8.16 -0.16 -2.47
CA GLN A 197 9.06 -0.51 -1.37
C GLN A 197 8.42 -1.45 -0.37
N PHE A 198 7.13 -1.26 -0.06
CA PHE A 198 6.41 -2.12 0.87
C PHE A 198 6.18 -3.52 0.27
N ASN A 199 5.78 -3.61 -1.00
CA ASN A 199 5.59 -4.89 -1.68
C ASN A 199 6.90 -5.70 -1.75
N ARG A 200 8.04 -5.02 -1.87
CA ARG A 200 9.36 -5.66 -1.83
C ARG A 200 9.80 -6.13 -0.44
N ARG A 201 8.99 -5.99 0.62
CA ARG A 201 9.31 -6.56 1.95
C ARG A 201 9.15 -8.07 1.99
N ILE A 202 8.25 -8.63 1.21
CA ILE A 202 8.04 -10.07 1.07
C ILE A 202 8.65 -10.64 -0.21
N TYR A 203 8.65 -9.87 -1.31
CA TYR A 203 9.19 -10.29 -2.61
C TYR A 203 10.63 -9.82 -2.77
N ARG A 204 11.55 -10.62 -2.25
CA ARG A 204 13.00 -10.34 -2.26
C ARG A 204 13.83 -11.60 -2.06
N ALA A 205 15.15 -11.50 -2.22
CA ALA A 205 16.08 -12.60 -1.99
C ALA A 205 15.79 -13.32 -0.65
N GLY A 206 15.68 -14.65 -0.71
CA GLY A 206 15.31 -15.51 0.41
C GLY A 206 13.82 -15.85 0.48
N GLN A 207 12.97 -15.32 -0.40
CA GLN A 207 11.60 -15.81 -0.59
C GLN A 207 11.63 -17.10 -1.43
N THR A 208 11.03 -18.16 -0.92
CA THR A 208 10.99 -19.48 -1.57
C THR A 208 9.57 -19.91 -1.97
N GLU A 209 8.58 -19.15 -1.59
CA GLU A 209 7.18 -19.49 -1.84
C GLU A 209 6.47 -18.39 -2.65
N LYS A 210 5.42 -18.79 -3.37
CA LYS A 210 4.57 -17.84 -4.11
C LYS A 210 4.05 -16.77 -3.17
N THR A 211 4.03 -15.54 -3.67
CA THR A 211 3.55 -14.38 -2.92
C THR A 211 2.32 -13.77 -3.56
N GLU A 212 1.49 -13.13 -2.76
CA GLU A 212 0.30 -12.42 -3.24
C GLU A 212 0.21 -11.02 -2.66
N ILE A 213 -0.30 -10.11 -3.46
CA ILE A 213 -0.65 -8.75 -3.06
C ILE A 213 -2.15 -8.58 -3.27
N ILE A 214 -2.87 -8.36 -2.18
CA ILE A 214 -4.32 -8.12 -2.19
C ILE A 214 -4.56 -6.64 -1.96
N ARG A 215 -5.28 -6.01 -2.86
CA ARG A 215 -5.70 -4.61 -2.76
C ARG A 215 -7.17 -4.57 -2.41
N ILE A 216 -7.54 -3.93 -1.31
CA ILE A 216 -8.95 -3.75 -0.95
C ILE A 216 -9.40 -2.38 -1.44
N ALA A 217 -10.43 -2.35 -2.27
CA ALA A 217 -11.00 -1.13 -2.82
C ALA A 217 -12.52 -1.10 -2.63
N ALA A 218 -13.06 0.05 -2.26
CA ALA A 218 -14.50 0.26 -2.20
C ALA A 218 -15.07 0.43 -3.61
N ARG A 219 -16.14 -0.33 -3.93
CA ARG A 219 -16.87 -0.21 -5.21
C ARG A 219 -17.45 1.18 -5.37
N ASP A 220 -17.54 1.63 -6.60
CA ASP A 220 -18.18 2.92 -6.98
C ASP A 220 -17.52 4.14 -6.31
N THR A 221 -16.22 4.05 -6.04
CA THR A 221 -15.39 5.12 -5.46
C THR A 221 -14.11 5.33 -6.27
N TRP A 222 -13.28 6.29 -5.89
CA TRP A 222 -11.99 6.54 -6.55
C TRP A 222 -10.86 5.58 -6.14
N GLU A 223 -11.08 4.68 -5.19
CA GLU A 223 -10.03 3.77 -4.73
C GLU A 223 -9.48 2.84 -5.81
N PRO A 224 -10.32 2.23 -6.68
CA PRO A 224 -9.81 1.46 -7.82
C PRO A 224 -8.88 2.28 -8.71
N ASP A 225 -9.30 3.50 -9.07
CA ASP A 225 -8.51 4.40 -9.91
C ASP A 225 -7.17 4.80 -9.28
N VAL A 226 -7.13 4.90 -7.93
CA VAL A 226 -5.88 5.19 -7.21
C VAL A 226 -4.91 4.03 -7.34
N PHE A 227 -5.36 2.78 -7.19
CA PHE A 227 -4.53 1.61 -7.40
C PHE A 227 -4.04 1.48 -8.84
N ASP A 228 -4.90 1.74 -9.84
CA ASP A 228 -4.53 1.69 -11.26
C ASP A 228 -3.49 2.78 -11.60
N LYS A 229 -3.62 3.97 -11.02
CA LYS A 229 -2.61 5.02 -11.17
C LYS A 229 -1.27 4.67 -10.51
N LEU A 230 -1.27 3.92 -9.40
CA LEU A 230 -0.04 3.43 -8.79
C LEU A 230 0.67 2.44 -9.73
N GLU A 231 -0.06 1.51 -10.36
CA GLU A 231 0.49 0.59 -11.35
C GLU A 231 1.04 1.32 -12.58
N THR A 232 0.29 2.27 -13.11
CA THR A 232 0.73 3.07 -14.28
C THR A 232 2.01 3.85 -13.98
N LYS A 233 2.13 4.46 -12.79
CA LYS A 233 3.36 5.16 -12.37
C LYS A 233 4.53 4.21 -12.21
N THR A 234 4.29 3.04 -11.65
CA THR A 234 5.30 2.00 -11.49
C THR A 234 5.73 1.48 -12.85
N GLY A 235 4.80 1.18 -13.75
CA GLY A 235 5.07 0.71 -15.12
C GLY A 235 5.89 1.70 -15.92
N LYS A 236 5.58 3.00 -15.89
CA LYS A 236 6.39 4.04 -16.55
C LYS A 236 7.82 4.12 -16.03
N MET A 237 8.02 3.93 -14.73
CA MET A 237 9.35 3.88 -14.14
C MET A 237 10.11 2.63 -14.59
N GLU A 238 9.45 1.48 -14.61
CA GLU A 238 10.03 0.21 -15.10
C GLU A 238 10.38 0.28 -16.58
N GLU A 239 9.53 0.89 -17.39
CA GLU A 239 9.78 1.12 -18.82
C GLU A 239 11.04 1.98 -19.05
N LEU A 240 11.15 3.13 -18.37
CA LEU A 240 12.34 3.98 -18.42
C LEU A 240 13.61 3.21 -18.01
N LEU A 241 13.50 2.40 -16.97
CA LEU A 241 14.62 1.62 -16.47
C LEU A 241 14.98 0.44 -17.39
N SER A 242 14.02 -0.12 -18.14
CA SER A 242 14.28 -1.13 -19.20
C SER A 242 15.07 -0.52 -20.34
N VAL A 243 14.72 0.66 -20.81
CA VAL A 243 15.47 1.39 -21.86
C VAL A 243 16.92 1.63 -21.44
N LEU A 244 17.16 2.00 -20.16
CA LEU A 244 18.53 2.13 -19.62
C LEU A 244 19.32 0.82 -19.67
N LYS A 245 18.69 -0.30 -19.32
CA LYS A 245 19.29 -1.64 -19.34
C LYS A 245 19.68 -2.04 -20.77
N ASP A 246 18.79 -1.82 -21.73
CA ASP A 246 19.01 -2.16 -23.13
C ASP A 246 20.17 -1.38 -23.74
N LEU A 247 20.27 -0.08 -23.46
CA LEU A 247 21.38 0.76 -23.87
C LEU A 247 22.72 0.28 -23.31
N HIS A 248 22.74 -0.13 -22.05
CA HIS A 248 23.95 -0.65 -21.41
C HIS A 248 24.39 -2.01 -21.98
N THR A 249 23.44 -2.90 -22.24
CA THR A 249 23.69 -4.23 -22.81
C THR A 249 24.24 -4.13 -24.22
N ASN A 250 23.69 -3.22 -25.05
CA ASN A 250 24.13 -3.01 -26.43
C ASN A 250 25.54 -2.42 -26.50
N ARG A 251 25.93 -1.53 -25.57
CA ARG A 251 27.31 -1.02 -25.50
C ARG A 251 28.33 -2.10 -25.16
N LYS A 252 28.02 -3.05 -24.28
CA LYS A 252 28.91 -4.18 -23.93
C LYS A 252 29.12 -5.16 -25.06
N LYS A 253 28.21 -5.22 -26.05
CA LYS A 253 28.34 -6.08 -27.23
C LYS A 253 29.11 -5.39 -28.38
N ALA A 254 29.27 -4.07 -28.32
CA ALA A 254 29.91 -3.28 -29.36
C ALA A 254 31.38 -2.90 -29.03
N GLY A 255 31.90 -3.24 -27.88
CA GLY A 255 33.29 -3.07 -27.47
C GLY A 255 33.93 -4.40 -27.06
#